data_7bf41d72621da0ed60c1acff0a185c1a
#
_entry.id   7bf41d72621da0ed60c1acff0a185c1a
#
_cell.length_a   1.000
_cell.length_b   1.000
_cell.length_c   1.000
_cell.angle_alpha   90.00
_cell.angle_beta   90.00
_cell.angle_gamma   90.00
#
_symmetry.space_group_name_H-M   'P 1'
#
loop_
_entity.id
_entity.type
_entity.pdbx_description
1 polymer ?
#
loop_
_entity_poly.entity_id
_entity_poly.type
_entity_poly.pdbx_seq_one_letter_code
_entity_poly.pdbx_strand_id
1 'polypeptide(L)'
;MIKNNYIPQGYKQTELGVIPEDWEITTFSQIFDIYPNNTYPRECMNDVQGQFRNIHYGDVLIKYPTVVDVKNSHIPFLNNEIKIKPHKTVQSGDVIIADTAEDETVGKCIEVKNANNSAIVAGLHTFFCRPRTSFASGWLGYFINSNQYHRQLLPYITGIKVSSISRNSIQETLFVIPLIEEQKNIAGALSDVDALIAALDKKIAKKRLIKQGAMQQLLTGKKRLCGFSDEWTIKRLGDLAKMNSGGTPDSSNSEYYGGDIPFLSISDITSTNKYISRTEKTITEKGLRNSSARIFPIKTIMYAMYASLGKCGIANISLSCSQAILGITPSKNIDTEYLYYILSYIEETVKEFGQTGTQTNLSKQLVQDLELYLPTDAKEQQAIATILSDMDKEIADLEVRRDKYKLIKSGMMQKLLTGQIRLVKPLAPIIPLETPDAQIREIPLQTHVVAGHIVNALYQSSGWGRTKLQKTLHLVGYHCQLDFGNDYIRNTAGPDDQAMMNHIDSKFKQYRHVRIEVKKENGKTRYNYIPTAMIDELEQVYETYPQTIRHAVDSLINKIKKMDLACAEIVSTLYAVWNNRIIKGEPISDDLLLEDFYAWSKHKLDFSPDQVLCELNYMRKEEIIPIGWGKYIDKK
;
A
#
# COMPACT_ATOMS: atom_id res chain seq x y z
N MET A 1 7.18 -12.54 37.08
CA MET A 1 6.95 -13.75 36.25
C MET A 1 7.93 -13.70 35.09
N ILE A 2 8.97 -14.52 35.13
CA ILE A 2 10.00 -14.62 34.09
C ILE A 2 9.31 -15.33 32.91
N LYS A 3 9.04 -14.60 31.81
CA LYS A 3 8.66 -15.22 30.55
C LYS A 3 9.88 -16.03 30.08
N ASN A 4 9.79 -17.34 30.06
CA ASN A 4 10.72 -18.21 29.35
C ASN A 4 10.77 -17.73 27.89
N ASN A 5 11.78 -16.95 27.53
CA ASN A 5 12.03 -16.56 26.16
C ASN A 5 12.58 -17.79 25.42
N TYR A 6 11.73 -18.48 24.67
CA TYR A 6 12.17 -19.52 23.75
C TYR A 6 13.03 -18.87 22.66
N ILE A 7 14.31 -19.20 22.62
CA ILE A 7 15.23 -18.79 21.55
C ILE A 7 15.16 -19.84 20.46
N PRO A 8 14.73 -19.50 19.24
CA PRO A 8 14.70 -20.45 18.13
C PRO A 8 16.08 -21.00 17.81
N GLN A 9 16.18 -22.21 17.28
CA GLN A 9 17.44 -22.79 16.82
C GLN A 9 18.06 -21.91 15.73
N GLY A 10 19.38 -21.67 15.80
CA GLY A 10 20.10 -20.77 14.89
C GLY A 10 19.97 -19.28 15.22
N TYR A 11 19.44 -18.97 16.42
CA TYR A 11 19.33 -17.59 16.93
C TYR A 11 20.00 -17.45 18.29
N LYS A 12 20.46 -16.23 18.61
CA LYS A 12 21.07 -15.86 19.89
C LYS A 12 20.35 -14.67 20.51
N GLN A 13 20.29 -14.64 21.85
CA GLN A 13 19.78 -13.50 22.61
C GLN A 13 20.84 -12.43 22.71
N THR A 14 20.45 -11.17 22.51
CA THR A 14 21.32 -9.98 22.57
C THR A 14 20.60 -8.82 23.24
N GLU A 15 21.30 -7.71 23.46
CA GLU A 15 20.72 -6.45 23.97
C GLU A 15 19.65 -5.88 23.01
N LEU A 16 19.77 -6.13 21.70
CA LEU A 16 18.81 -5.71 20.68
C LEU A 16 17.68 -6.72 20.45
N GLY A 17 17.60 -7.79 21.26
CA GLY A 17 16.66 -8.88 21.15
C GLY A 17 17.25 -10.15 20.54
N VAL A 18 16.40 -11.02 20.03
CA VAL A 18 16.79 -12.29 19.42
C VAL A 18 17.16 -12.06 17.96
N ILE A 19 18.39 -12.40 17.58
CA ILE A 19 18.94 -12.26 16.23
C ILE A 19 19.53 -13.57 15.74
N PRO A 20 19.74 -13.77 14.42
CA PRO A 20 20.45 -14.94 13.88
C PRO A 20 21.86 -15.09 14.47
N GLU A 21 22.30 -16.33 14.69
CA GLU A 21 23.63 -16.63 15.29
C GLU A 21 24.78 -16.10 14.44
N ASP A 22 24.65 -16.15 13.11
CA ASP A 22 25.65 -15.71 12.13
C ASP A 22 25.69 -14.19 11.91
N TRP A 23 24.82 -13.42 12.57
CA TRP A 23 24.87 -11.96 12.53
C TRP A 23 25.81 -11.41 13.60
N GLU A 24 26.57 -10.40 13.24
CA GLU A 24 27.50 -9.73 14.15
C GLU A 24 26.85 -8.52 14.82
N ILE A 25 27.31 -8.20 16.05
CA ILE A 25 26.96 -6.97 16.76
C ILE A 25 28.20 -6.12 16.89
N THR A 26 28.05 -4.84 16.60
CA THR A 26 29.12 -3.85 16.74
C THR A 26 28.56 -2.48 17.09
N THR A 27 29.39 -1.56 17.52
CA THR A 27 28.97 -0.19 17.85
C THR A 27 29.08 0.73 16.65
N PHE A 28 28.29 1.82 16.66
CA PHE A 28 28.40 2.89 15.66
C PHE A 28 29.84 3.38 15.51
N SER A 29 30.54 3.60 16.64
CA SER A 29 31.92 4.09 16.67
C SER A 29 32.93 3.15 16.00
N GLN A 30 32.64 1.85 15.92
CA GLN A 30 33.46 0.86 15.22
C GLN A 30 33.20 0.86 13.71
N ILE A 31 31.97 1.20 13.30
CA ILE A 31 31.58 1.22 11.87
C ILE A 31 32.01 2.50 11.18
N PHE A 32 31.82 3.68 11.83
CA PHE A 32 31.90 4.97 11.17
C PHE A 32 33.04 5.86 11.65
N ASP A 33 33.61 6.59 10.70
CA ASP A 33 34.30 7.85 10.94
C ASP A 33 33.30 9.00 10.75
N ILE A 34 33.24 9.92 11.72
CA ILE A 34 32.41 11.13 11.63
C ILE A 34 33.28 12.31 11.22
N TYR A 35 32.98 12.87 10.05
CA TYR A 35 33.66 14.04 9.49
C TYR A 35 32.93 15.34 9.82
N PRO A 36 33.63 16.49 9.79
CA PRO A 36 33.02 17.80 9.95
C PRO A 36 31.99 18.09 8.85
N ASN A 37 30.91 18.71 9.23
CA ASN A 37 29.90 19.32 8.34
C ASN A 37 30.10 20.85 8.26
N ASN A 38 29.33 21.52 7.41
CA ASN A 38 29.24 22.97 7.41
C ASN A 38 28.01 23.46 8.18
N THR A 39 27.99 24.76 8.51
CA THR A 39 26.96 25.38 9.36
C THR A 39 26.11 26.42 8.61
N TYR A 40 26.09 26.39 7.27
CA TYR A 40 25.35 27.34 6.48
C TYR A 40 23.85 27.06 6.49
N PRO A 41 23.01 28.07 6.77
CA PRO A 41 21.57 27.95 6.78
C PRO A 41 21.00 27.86 5.35
N ARG A 42 19.70 27.58 5.24
CA ARG A 42 19.00 27.38 3.97
C ARG A 42 19.11 28.57 3.01
N GLU A 43 19.14 29.79 3.55
CA GLU A 43 19.25 31.05 2.79
C GLU A 43 20.58 31.15 1.99
N CYS A 44 21.58 30.40 2.39
CA CYS A 44 22.86 30.29 1.70
C CYS A 44 22.87 29.31 0.52
N MET A 45 21.69 28.78 0.12
CA MET A 45 21.56 27.77 -0.93
C MET A 45 20.70 28.26 -2.09
N ASN A 46 20.97 27.72 -3.28
CA ASN A 46 20.20 27.97 -4.49
C ASN A 46 20.12 26.70 -5.36
N ASP A 47 19.18 26.71 -6.30
CA ASP A 47 18.91 25.55 -7.17
C ASP A 47 19.57 25.70 -8.57
N VAL A 48 20.35 26.76 -8.78
CA VAL A 48 20.86 27.12 -10.11
C VAL A 48 22.32 26.69 -10.31
N GLN A 49 23.24 27.20 -9.46
CA GLN A 49 24.66 26.93 -9.60
C GLN A 49 25.47 27.23 -8.34
N GLY A 50 26.60 26.56 -8.20
CA GLY A 50 27.56 26.74 -7.11
C GLY A 50 28.73 25.77 -7.24
N GLN A 51 29.80 26.05 -6.49
CA GLN A 51 30.98 25.18 -6.46
C GLN A 51 30.68 23.86 -5.74
N PHE A 52 29.85 23.89 -4.68
CA PHE A 52 29.49 22.73 -3.89
C PHE A 52 27.99 22.58 -3.81
N ARG A 53 27.52 21.33 -3.88
CA ARG A 53 26.14 20.94 -3.50
C ARG A 53 26.12 20.66 -2.01
N ASN A 54 24.99 20.97 -1.35
CA ASN A 54 24.88 20.86 0.10
C ASN A 54 23.66 20.03 0.53
N ILE A 55 23.90 19.04 1.41
CA ILE A 55 22.85 18.22 1.99
C ILE A 55 22.50 18.77 3.36
N HIS A 56 21.39 19.51 3.46
CA HIS A 56 20.91 20.14 4.69
C HIS A 56 19.99 19.20 5.47
N TYR A 57 20.00 19.26 6.84
CA TYR A 57 19.18 18.38 7.66
C TYR A 57 17.69 18.36 7.29
N GLY A 58 17.10 19.51 6.97
CA GLY A 58 15.71 19.60 6.55
C GLY A 58 15.41 18.80 5.26
N ASP A 59 16.38 18.73 4.32
CA ASP A 59 16.25 17.89 3.13
C ASP A 59 16.33 16.40 3.48
N VAL A 60 17.18 16.01 4.43
CA VAL A 60 17.26 14.64 4.97
C VAL A 60 15.93 14.23 5.61
N LEU A 61 15.32 15.13 6.39
CA LEU A 61 14.07 14.84 7.09
C LEU A 61 12.86 14.72 6.16
N ILE A 62 12.75 15.60 5.14
CA ILE A 62 11.50 15.80 4.40
C ILE A 62 11.62 15.39 2.93
N LYS A 63 12.73 15.73 2.25
CA LYS A 63 12.83 15.71 0.79
C LYS A 63 13.38 14.40 0.24
N TYR A 64 14.42 13.84 0.88
CA TYR A 64 15.15 12.74 0.31
C TYR A 64 14.60 11.36 0.72
N PRO A 65 14.66 10.38 -0.22
CA PRO A 65 14.43 8.97 0.11
C PRO A 65 15.59 8.41 0.96
N THR A 66 15.41 7.21 1.51
CA THR A 66 16.43 6.52 2.32
C THR A 66 17.77 6.37 1.59
N VAL A 67 17.75 6.14 0.28
CA VAL A 67 18.95 6.05 -0.56
C VAL A 67 18.89 7.14 -1.63
N VAL A 68 19.84 8.07 -1.58
CA VAL A 68 19.91 9.22 -2.50
C VAL A 68 20.88 8.92 -3.63
N ASP A 69 20.36 8.78 -4.84
CA ASP A 69 21.15 8.67 -6.06
C ASP A 69 21.50 10.09 -6.57
N VAL A 70 22.75 10.48 -6.44
CA VAL A 70 23.22 11.83 -6.82
C VAL A 70 23.00 12.15 -8.31
N LYS A 71 22.97 11.13 -9.18
CA LYS A 71 22.73 11.31 -10.60
C LYS A 71 21.29 11.70 -10.93
N ASN A 72 20.35 11.25 -10.08
CA ASN A 72 18.92 11.38 -10.30
C ASN A 72 18.22 12.28 -9.27
N SER A 73 18.96 12.76 -8.24
CA SER A 73 18.42 13.58 -7.17
C SER A 73 18.89 15.02 -7.30
N HIS A 74 17.95 15.94 -7.10
CA HIS A 74 18.28 17.36 -7.04
C HIS A 74 18.83 17.71 -5.65
N ILE A 75 20.10 18.09 -5.57
CA ILE A 75 20.78 18.57 -4.37
C ILE A 75 21.14 20.04 -4.62
N PRO A 76 20.65 20.98 -3.77
CA PRO A 76 20.90 22.41 -3.96
C PRO A 76 22.38 22.76 -3.83
N PHE A 77 22.78 23.84 -4.48
CA PHE A 77 24.12 24.39 -4.42
C PHE A 77 24.24 25.42 -3.29
N LEU A 78 25.44 25.53 -2.72
CA LEU A 78 25.81 26.69 -1.92
C LEU A 78 26.04 27.88 -2.84
N ASN A 79 25.64 29.09 -2.39
CA ASN A 79 25.83 30.33 -3.11
C ASN A 79 27.32 30.57 -3.41
N ASN A 80 27.65 31.10 -4.58
CA ASN A 80 29.03 31.28 -5.06
C ASN A 80 29.90 32.19 -4.16
N GLU A 81 29.30 33.04 -3.35
CA GLU A 81 29.98 33.93 -2.41
C GLU A 81 30.56 33.18 -1.21
N ILE A 82 30.06 31.95 -0.97
CA ILE A 82 30.44 31.11 0.16
C ILE A 82 31.71 30.35 -0.17
N LYS A 83 32.81 30.72 0.47
CA LYS A 83 34.09 30.03 0.37
C LYS A 83 34.22 29.01 1.49
N ILE A 84 34.07 27.72 1.16
CA ILE A 84 34.33 26.62 2.07
C ILE A 84 35.55 25.83 1.63
N LYS A 85 36.30 25.33 2.59
CA LYS A 85 37.35 24.32 2.37
C LYS A 85 36.91 23.06 3.11
N PRO A 86 36.10 22.20 2.47
CA PRO A 86 35.63 20.98 3.13
C PRO A 86 36.82 20.05 3.41
N HIS A 87 36.85 19.49 4.62
CA HIS A 87 37.83 18.46 4.94
C HIS A 87 37.65 17.19 4.07
N LYS A 88 36.40 16.87 3.78
CA LYS A 88 36.00 15.73 2.95
C LYS A 88 34.73 16.09 2.16
N THR A 89 34.64 15.60 0.95
CA THR A 89 33.39 15.56 0.18
C THR A 89 32.68 14.23 0.37
N VAL A 90 31.35 14.25 0.21
CA VAL A 90 30.50 13.06 0.33
C VAL A 90 30.82 12.09 -0.83
N GLN A 91 30.93 10.81 -0.51
CA GLN A 91 31.19 9.70 -1.45
C GLN A 91 30.05 8.69 -1.42
N SER A 92 30.05 7.77 -2.38
CA SER A 92 29.11 6.65 -2.39
C SER A 92 29.32 5.74 -1.17
N GLY A 93 28.24 5.39 -0.50
CA GLY A 93 28.23 4.62 0.76
C GLY A 93 28.27 5.48 2.02
N ASP A 94 28.53 6.80 1.91
CA ASP A 94 28.44 7.71 3.05
C ASP A 94 27.00 7.86 3.52
N VAL A 95 26.83 8.03 4.84
CA VAL A 95 25.53 8.26 5.49
C VAL A 95 25.50 9.66 6.08
N ILE A 96 24.43 10.40 5.80
CA ILE A 96 24.18 11.72 6.39
C ILE A 96 22.96 11.61 7.30
N ILE A 97 23.14 11.88 8.58
CA ILE A 97 22.12 11.73 9.63
C ILE A 97 21.73 13.12 10.13
N ALA A 98 20.45 13.42 10.22
CA ALA A 98 19.96 14.66 10.84
C ALA A 98 20.10 14.57 12.36
N ASP A 99 20.90 15.47 12.95
CA ASP A 99 21.11 15.53 14.40
C ASP A 99 20.02 16.32 15.14
N THR A 100 19.16 16.99 14.40
CA THR A 100 18.11 17.90 14.91
C THR A 100 16.82 17.75 14.07
N ALA A 101 15.66 17.77 14.74
CA ALA A 101 14.33 17.80 14.13
C ALA A 101 13.34 18.55 15.04
N GLU A 102 12.18 18.96 14.51
CA GLU A 102 11.09 19.56 15.30
C GLU A 102 10.25 18.50 16.04
N ASP A 103 10.47 17.22 15.76
CA ASP A 103 9.75 16.08 16.31
C ASP A 103 10.68 14.87 16.58
N GLU A 104 10.09 13.69 16.77
CA GLU A 104 10.83 12.44 17.03
C GLU A 104 11.56 11.88 15.80
N THR A 105 11.51 12.55 14.64
CA THR A 105 12.22 12.11 13.42
C THR A 105 13.72 12.40 13.44
N VAL A 106 14.23 13.01 14.50
CA VAL A 106 15.67 13.19 14.73
C VAL A 106 16.40 11.84 14.65
N GLY A 107 17.57 11.81 14.00
CA GLY A 107 18.29 10.58 13.71
C GLY A 107 17.94 9.93 12.38
N LYS A 108 16.95 10.48 11.63
CA LYS A 108 16.70 10.06 10.26
C LYS A 108 17.93 10.28 9.39
N CYS A 109 18.21 9.35 8.50
CA CYS A 109 19.38 9.41 7.64
C CYS A 109 19.07 9.17 6.18
N ILE A 110 20.03 9.52 5.35
CA ILE A 110 20.14 9.10 3.95
C ILE A 110 21.47 8.39 3.73
N GLU A 111 21.48 7.35 2.91
CA GLU A 111 22.69 6.76 2.34
C GLU A 111 22.87 7.29 0.93
N VAL A 112 24.09 7.72 0.58
CA VAL A 112 24.38 8.36 -0.69
C VAL A 112 24.99 7.36 -1.68
N LYS A 113 24.50 7.32 -2.92
CA LYS A 113 25.07 6.51 -3.99
C LYS A 113 25.40 7.35 -5.22
N ASN A 114 26.33 6.86 -6.04
CA ASN A 114 26.80 7.52 -7.27
C ASN A 114 27.42 8.91 -7.06
N ALA A 115 27.99 9.16 -5.87
CA ALA A 115 28.57 10.45 -5.48
C ALA A 115 30.08 10.58 -5.76
N ASN A 116 30.73 9.58 -6.37
CA ASN A 116 32.15 9.61 -6.63
C ASN A 116 32.49 10.79 -7.55
N ASN A 117 33.51 11.56 -7.16
CA ASN A 117 33.93 12.81 -7.83
C ASN A 117 32.88 13.94 -7.85
N SER A 118 31.88 13.88 -6.98
CA SER A 118 30.90 14.95 -6.83
C SER A 118 31.32 15.93 -5.75
N ALA A 119 31.19 17.24 -6.02
CA ALA A 119 31.48 18.29 -5.04
C ALA A 119 30.26 18.45 -4.08
N ILE A 120 30.00 17.43 -3.26
CA ILE A 120 28.90 17.42 -2.29
C ILE A 120 29.46 17.51 -0.88
N VAL A 121 28.84 18.34 -0.03
CA VAL A 121 29.19 18.52 1.37
C VAL A 121 27.99 18.28 2.28
N ALA A 122 28.27 17.83 3.51
CA ALA A 122 27.27 17.71 4.56
C ALA A 122 26.99 19.09 5.17
N GLY A 123 25.72 19.43 5.33
CA GLY A 123 25.24 20.74 5.74
C GLY A 123 24.94 20.86 7.24
N LEU A 124 24.35 21.99 7.59
CA LEU A 124 23.95 22.34 8.95
C LEU A 124 23.10 21.21 9.57
N HIS A 125 23.33 20.95 10.85
CA HIS A 125 22.59 19.96 11.64
C HIS A 125 22.59 18.53 11.04
N THR A 126 23.77 18.08 10.59
CA THR A 126 23.97 16.72 10.11
C THR A 126 25.22 16.08 10.72
N PHE A 127 25.17 14.77 10.96
CA PHE A 127 26.38 13.96 11.13
C PHE A 127 26.78 13.41 9.77
N PHE A 128 28.00 13.70 9.34
CA PHE A 128 28.61 13.16 8.13
C PHE A 128 29.41 11.89 8.49
N CYS A 129 28.87 10.73 8.17
CA CYS A 129 29.38 9.44 8.59
C CYS A 129 29.87 8.63 7.40
N ARG A 130 31.12 8.20 7.41
CA ARG A 130 31.72 7.32 6.42
C ARG A 130 32.00 5.95 7.00
N PRO A 131 31.49 4.86 6.43
CA PRO A 131 31.78 3.53 6.91
C PRO A 131 33.26 3.17 6.65
N ARG A 132 33.90 2.52 7.63
CA ARG A 132 35.29 2.05 7.55
C ARG A 132 35.44 0.80 6.70
N THR A 133 34.36 0.03 6.55
CA THR A 133 34.29 -1.19 5.75
C THR A 133 33.17 -1.08 4.73
N SER A 134 33.18 -1.93 3.70
CA SER A 134 32.16 -1.94 2.68
C SER A 134 30.88 -2.61 3.15
N PHE A 135 29.75 -1.97 2.94
CA PHE A 135 28.40 -2.49 3.13
C PHE A 135 27.67 -2.60 1.78
N ALA A 136 26.61 -3.41 1.74
CA ALA A 136 25.75 -3.43 0.58
C ALA A 136 25.02 -2.08 0.45
N SER A 137 25.02 -1.53 -0.78
CA SER A 137 24.40 -0.22 -1.04
C SER A 137 22.93 -0.18 -0.62
N GLY A 138 22.57 0.81 0.19
CA GLY A 138 21.25 1.02 0.77
C GLY A 138 21.04 0.35 2.13
N TRP A 139 21.83 -0.64 2.50
CA TRP A 139 21.61 -1.39 3.74
C TRP A 139 21.75 -0.51 4.98
N LEU A 140 22.81 0.32 5.07
CA LEU A 140 23.01 1.25 6.18
C LEU A 140 21.86 2.24 6.31
N GLY A 141 21.40 2.80 5.19
CA GLY A 141 20.29 3.72 5.15
C GLY A 141 18.99 3.10 5.68
N TYR A 142 18.68 1.87 5.27
CA TYR A 142 17.50 1.17 5.78
C TYR A 142 17.64 0.77 7.25
N PHE A 143 18.80 0.30 7.67
CA PHE A 143 19.01 -0.12 9.06
C PHE A 143 18.88 1.06 10.02
N ILE A 144 19.56 2.18 9.75
CA ILE A 144 19.52 3.38 10.62
C ILE A 144 18.10 3.98 10.67
N ASN A 145 17.33 3.93 9.58
CA ASN A 145 15.92 4.36 9.55
C ASN A 145 14.94 3.31 10.09
N SER A 146 15.40 2.18 10.62
CA SER A 146 14.53 1.16 11.21
C SER A 146 14.05 1.53 12.61
N ASN A 147 12.87 1.04 12.99
CA ASN A 147 12.38 1.21 14.35
C ASN A 147 13.31 0.58 15.41
N GLN A 148 14.01 -0.51 15.06
CA GLN A 148 14.96 -1.16 15.96
C GLN A 148 16.14 -0.22 16.30
N TYR A 149 16.68 0.46 15.30
CA TYR A 149 17.76 1.41 15.51
C TYR A 149 17.26 2.70 16.18
N HIS A 150 16.17 3.27 15.70
CA HIS A 150 15.61 4.52 16.22
C HIS A 150 15.26 4.44 17.72
N ARG A 151 14.75 3.29 18.19
CA ARG A 151 14.45 3.07 19.61
C ARG A 151 15.68 3.23 20.51
N GLN A 152 16.88 2.99 20.01
CA GLN A 152 18.11 3.20 20.76
C GLN A 152 18.42 4.70 20.94
N LEU A 153 17.93 5.55 20.05
CA LEU A 153 18.12 7.01 20.12
C LEU A 153 17.15 7.69 21.08
N LEU A 154 15.93 7.14 21.27
CA LEU A 154 14.88 7.75 22.08
C LEU A 154 15.34 8.22 23.48
N PRO A 155 16.14 7.44 24.26
CA PRO A 155 16.62 7.88 25.57
C PRO A 155 17.58 9.08 25.53
N TYR A 156 18.18 9.34 24.39
CA TYR A 156 19.19 10.37 24.19
C TYR A 156 18.65 11.62 23.50
N ILE A 157 17.39 11.62 23.09
CA ILE A 157 16.75 12.78 22.47
C ILE A 157 16.51 13.83 23.54
N THR A 158 17.03 15.03 23.31
CA THR A 158 16.89 16.17 24.22
C THR A 158 16.25 17.36 23.48
N GLY A 159 15.55 18.21 24.23
CA GLY A 159 14.90 19.40 23.71
C GLY A 159 13.38 19.35 23.85
N ILE A 160 12.72 20.55 24.01
CA ILE A 160 11.27 20.67 24.20
C ILE A 160 10.58 21.09 22.89
N LYS A 161 11.17 22.04 22.16
CA LYS A 161 10.63 22.56 20.88
C LYS A 161 11.39 21.99 19.68
N VAL A 162 12.65 21.72 19.85
CA VAL A 162 13.55 21.17 18.83
C VAL A 162 14.28 20.01 19.47
N SER A 163 14.04 18.83 18.96
CA SER A 163 14.68 17.59 19.37
C SER A 163 16.09 17.48 18.79
N SER A 164 17.07 17.07 19.58
CA SER A 164 18.46 16.87 19.11
C SER A 164 19.11 15.66 19.76
N ILE A 165 20.09 15.08 19.05
CA ILE A 165 20.95 14.01 19.56
C ILE A 165 22.41 14.45 19.53
N SER A 166 23.19 14.03 20.53
CA SER A 166 24.60 14.35 20.60
C SER A 166 25.45 13.36 19.80
N ARG A 167 26.66 13.81 19.39
CA ARG A 167 27.64 12.92 18.74
C ARG A 167 28.05 11.75 19.65
N ASN A 168 28.16 11.98 20.94
CA ASN A 168 28.54 10.92 21.89
C ASN A 168 27.42 9.86 22.00
N SER A 169 26.17 10.29 22.08
CA SER A 169 25.03 9.39 22.20
C SER A 169 24.89 8.46 20.98
N ILE A 170 25.09 8.98 19.76
CA ILE A 170 24.97 8.14 18.57
C ILE A 170 26.14 7.12 18.47
N GLN A 171 27.30 7.44 18.99
CA GLN A 171 28.47 6.56 18.96
C GLN A 171 28.30 5.28 19.80
N GLU A 172 27.42 5.29 20.80
CA GLU A 172 27.13 4.15 21.68
C GLU A 172 26.08 3.20 21.11
N THR A 173 25.37 3.59 20.04
CA THR A 173 24.34 2.76 19.45
C THR A 173 24.91 1.50 18.81
N LEU A 174 24.10 0.43 18.82
CA LEU A 174 24.48 -0.89 18.33
C LEU A 174 23.92 -1.17 16.93
N PHE A 175 24.72 -1.87 16.15
CA PHE A 175 24.36 -2.40 14.85
C PHE A 175 24.34 -3.91 14.87
N VAL A 176 23.38 -4.48 14.17
CA VAL A 176 23.30 -5.91 13.89
C VAL A 176 23.61 -6.09 12.41
N ILE A 177 24.68 -6.80 12.09
CA ILE A 177 25.23 -6.87 10.73
C ILE A 177 25.09 -8.28 10.15
N PRO A 178 24.24 -8.48 9.12
CA PRO A 178 24.18 -9.70 8.33
C PRO A 178 25.42 -9.89 7.46
N LEU A 179 25.58 -11.09 6.91
CA LEU A 179 26.53 -11.34 5.83
C LEU A 179 26.25 -10.43 4.63
N ILE A 180 27.28 -10.03 3.89
CA ILE A 180 27.18 -9.06 2.79
C ILE A 180 26.15 -9.44 1.72
N GLU A 181 26.00 -10.74 1.43
CA GLU A 181 24.99 -11.24 0.45
C GLU A 181 23.57 -11.04 0.98
N GLU A 182 23.35 -11.25 2.27
CA GLU A 182 22.04 -10.99 2.89
C GLU A 182 21.74 -9.50 2.97
N GLN A 183 22.75 -8.65 3.27
CA GLN A 183 22.60 -7.20 3.18
C GLN A 183 22.13 -6.76 1.79
N LYS A 184 22.72 -7.31 0.71
CA LYS A 184 22.32 -7.03 -0.68
C LYS A 184 20.88 -7.43 -0.95
N ASN A 185 20.49 -8.62 -0.51
CA ASN A 185 19.13 -9.13 -0.73
C ASN A 185 18.10 -8.28 0.05
N ILE A 186 18.38 -7.93 1.30
CA ILE A 186 17.50 -7.08 2.12
C ILE A 186 17.39 -5.68 1.50
N ALA A 187 18.53 -5.04 1.20
CA ALA A 187 18.54 -3.70 0.60
C ALA A 187 17.86 -3.69 -0.77
N GLY A 188 18.08 -4.71 -1.59
CA GLY A 188 17.42 -4.90 -2.88
C GLY A 188 15.91 -4.97 -2.75
N ALA A 189 15.39 -5.88 -1.91
CA ALA A 189 13.96 -6.04 -1.69
C ALA A 189 13.28 -4.75 -1.18
N LEU A 190 13.92 -4.02 -0.27
CA LEU A 190 13.40 -2.74 0.24
C LEU A 190 13.45 -1.64 -0.82
N SER A 191 14.52 -1.60 -1.64
CA SER A 191 14.68 -0.65 -2.74
C SER A 191 13.63 -0.86 -3.83
N ASP A 192 13.26 -2.10 -4.14
CA ASP A 192 12.22 -2.42 -5.12
C ASP A 192 10.85 -1.89 -4.68
N VAL A 193 10.53 -2.04 -3.38
CA VAL A 193 9.30 -1.47 -2.83
C VAL A 193 9.33 0.06 -2.84
N ASP A 194 10.48 0.69 -2.55
CA ASP A 194 10.62 2.14 -2.65
C ASP A 194 10.44 2.64 -4.10
N ALA A 195 11.00 1.93 -5.07
CA ALA A 195 10.81 2.23 -6.48
C ALA A 195 9.34 2.15 -6.90
N LEU A 196 8.62 1.14 -6.41
CA LEU A 196 7.19 0.98 -6.65
C LEU A 196 6.35 2.12 -6.02
N ILE A 197 6.65 2.50 -4.77
CA ILE A 197 6.00 3.64 -4.10
C ILE A 197 6.25 4.93 -4.90
N ALA A 198 7.49 5.21 -5.30
CA ALA A 198 7.84 6.37 -6.09
C ALA A 198 7.15 6.40 -7.47
N ALA A 199 7.00 5.24 -8.12
CA ALA A 199 6.27 5.11 -9.38
C ALA A 199 4.77 5.42 -9.20
N LEU A 200 4.17 4.97 -8.09
CA LEU A 200 2.78 5.27 -7.75
C LEU A 200 2.59 6.77 -7.45
N ASP A 201 3.49 7.40 -6.69
CA ASP A 201 3.43 8.84 -6.43
C ASP A 201 3.51 9.66 -7.72
N LYS A 202 4.41 9.29 -8.64
CA LYS A 202 4.48 9.89 -9.98
C LYS A 202 3.18 9.71 -10.78
N LYS A 203 2.59 8.51 -10.72
CA LYS A 203 1.34 8.22 -11.43
C LYS A 203 0.18 9.03 -10.83
N ILE A 204 0.08 9.13 -9.51
CA ILE A 204 -0.92 9.94 -8.80
C ILE A 204 -0.79 11.41 -9.20
N ALA A 205 0.42 11.97 -9.15
CA ALA A 205 0.68 13.35 -9.56
C ALA A 205 0.26 13.61 -11.02
N LYS A 206 0.61 12.70 -11.94
CA LYS A 206 0.19 12.80 -13.35
C LYS A 206 -1.34 12.75 -13.49
N LYS A 207 -2.03 11.87 -12.77
CA LYS A 207 -3.50 11.75 -12.81
C LYS A 207 -4.18 13.00 -12.26
N ARG A 208 -3.65 13.60 -11.20
CA ARG A 208 -4.14 14.88 -10.67
C ARG A 208 -4.03 16.02 -11.70
N LEU A 209 -2.90 16.12 -12.41
CA LEU A 209 -2.73 17.10 -13.48
C LEU A 209 -3.70 16.86 -14.64
N ILE A 210 -3.91 15.60 -15.04
CA ILE A 210 -4.90 15.24 -16.08
C ILE A 210 -6.31 15.64 -15.64
N LYS A 211 -6.69 15.36 -14.38
CA LYS A 211 -7.98 15.79 -13.84
C LYS A 211 -8.12 17.32 -13.85
N GLN A 212 -7.10 18.05 -13.42
CA GLN A 212 -7.09 19.52 -13.47
C GLN A 212 -7.31 20.04 -14.89
N GLY A 213 -6.62 19.47 -15.88
CA GLY A 213 -6.83 19.79 -17.29
C GLY A 213 -8.24 19.45 -17.79
N ALA A 214 -8.79 18.29 -17.37
CA ALA A 214 -10.16 17.91 -17.69
C ALA A 214 -11.18 18.89 -17.08
N MET A 215 -11.02 19.28 -15.81
CA MET A 215 -11.86 20.29 -15.16
C MET A 215 -11.83 21.61 -15.94
N GLN A 216 -10.65 22.10 -16.33
CA GLN A 216 -10.50 23.31 -17.12
C GLN A 216 -11.21 23.21 -18.48
N GLN A 217 -11.18 22.06 -19.13
CA GLN A 217 -11.82 21.88 -20.44
C GLN A 217 -13.34 21.70 -20.35
N LEU A 218 -13.79 20.86 -19.43
CA LEU A 218 -15.19 20.43 -19.34
C LEU A 218 -16.07 21.41 -18.56
N LEU A 219 -15.55 21.99 -17.46
CA LEU A 219 -16.35 22.93 -16.63
C LEU A 219 -16.43 24.35 -17.19
N THR A 220 -15.61 24.67 -18.18
CA THR A 220 -15.67 25.96 -18.88
C THR A 220 -16.35 25.89 -20.25
N GLY A 221 -16.81 24.70 -20.66
CA GLY A 221 -17.39 24.49 -21.98
C GLY A 221 -16.43 24.58 -23.16
N LYS A 222 -15.09 24.72 -22.90
CA LYS A 222 -14.06 24.75 -23.96
C LYS A 222 -14.05 23.46 -24.77
N LYS A 223 -14.36 22.35 -24.13
CA LYS A 223 -14.54 21.04 -24.78
C LYS A 223 -15.90 20.48 -24.38
N ARG A 224 -16.77 20.27 -25.37
CA ARG A 224 -18.09 19.66 -25.19
C ARG A 224 -18.01 18.15 -25.33
N LEU A 225 -18.83 17.44 -24.59
CA LEU A 225 -19.00 15.99 -24.75
C LEU A 225 -19.82 15.69 -26.03
N CYS A 226 -19.50 14.60 -26.69
CA CYS A 226 -20.26 14.16 -27.89
C CYS A 226 -21.72 13.91 -27.54
N GLY A 227 -22.64 14.42 -28.39
CA GLY A 227 -24.08 14.27 -28.19
C GLY A 227 -24.78 15.41 -27.46
N PHE A 228 -24.02 16.43 -27.00
CA PHE A 228 -24.58 17.63 -26.37
C PHE A 228 -24.29 18.88 -27.23
N SER A 229 -25.33 19.61 -27.60
CA SER A 229 -25.25 20.80 -28.46
C SER A 229 -25.92 22.04 -27.85
N ASP A 230 -26.71 21.87 -26.78
CA ASP A 230 -27.49 22.96 -26.19
C ASP A 230 -26.56 24.06 -25.68
N GLU A 231 -27.00 25.30 -25.80
CA GLU A 231 -26.21 26.45 -25.34
C GLU A 231 -26.08 26.47 -23.81
N TRP A 232 -24.88 26.80 -23.34
CA TRP A 232 -24.64 27.03 -21.93
C TRP A 232 -25.12 28.42 -21.54
N THR A 233 -25.59 28.54 -20.31
CA THR A 233 -26.13 29.80 -19.79
C THR A 233 -25.40 30.23 -18.51
N ILE A 234 -25.36 31.55 -18.30
CA ILE A 234 -24.88 32.13 -17.03
C ILE A 234 -26.05 32.18 -16.06
N LYS A 235 -25.85 31.59 -14.86
CA LYS A 235 -26.83 31.66 -13.77
C LYS A 235 -26.15 32.01 -12.47
N ARG A 236 -26.84 32.74 -11.60
CA ARG A 236 -26.37 33.01 -10.25
C ARG A 236 -26.52 31.76 -9.38
N LEU A 237 -25.55 31.51 -8.53
CA LEU A 237 -25.58 30.35 -7.64
C LEU A 237 -26.81 30.38 -6.68
N GLY A 238 -27.26 31.61 -6.31
CA GLY A 238 -28.47 31.81 -5.53
C GLY A 238 -29.77 31.30 -6.18
N ASP A 239 -29.81 31.27 -7.54
CA ASP A 239 -30.95 30.78 -8.30
C ASP A 239 -30.93 29.25 -8.45
N LEU A 240 -29.76 28.63 -8.26
CA LEU A 240 -29.53 27.19 -8.43
C LEU A 240 -29.67 26.39 -7.14
N ALA A 241 -29.55 27.04 -5.99
CA ALA A 241 -29.52 26.33 -4.71
C ALA A 241 -30.07 27.15 -3.55
N LYS A 242 -30.68 26.48 -2.60
CA LYS A 242 -31.07 27.08 -1.31
C LYS A 242 -29.85 27.12 -0.40
N MET A 243 -29.57 28.30 0.17
CA MET A 243 -28.38 28.51 0.99
C MET A 243 -28.73 28.93 2.42
N ASN A 244 -28.11 28.27 3.38
CA ASN A 244 -28.25 28.65 4.78
C ASN A 244 -26.90 28.54 5.49
N SER A 245 -26.58 29.53 6.31
CA SER A 245 -25.42 29.48 7.20
C SER A 245 -25.67 28.50 8.34
N GLY A 246 -24.62 27.85 8.79
CA GLY A 246 -24.63 27.10 10.03
C GLY A 246 -24.75 27.99 11.26
N GLY A 247 -24.66 27.40 12.42
CA GLY A 247 -24.64 28.10 13.71
C GLY A 247 -23.89 27.24 14.73
N THR A 248 -23.22 27.92 15.67
CA THR A 248 -22.45 27.24 16.71
C THR A 248 -23.16 27.39 18.05
N PRO A 249 -23.50 26.30 18.75
CA PRO A 249 -23.94 26.36 20.13
C PRO A 249 -22.88 26.99 21.03
N ASP A 250 -23.29 27.56 22.16
CA ASP A 250 -22.37 28.19 23.13
C ASP A 250 -21.30 27.15 23.54
N SER A 251 -20.04 27.44 23.21
CA SER A 251 -18.92 26.56 23.47
C SER A 251 -18.55 26.41 24.95
N SER A 252 -19.03 27.33 25.80
CA SER A 252 -18.84 27.28 27.25
C SER A 252 -19.77 26.25 27.93
N ASN A 253 -20.86 25.86 27.27
CA ASN A 253 -21.81 24.89 27.80
C ASN A 253 -21.54 23.48 27.28
N SER A 254 -20.92 22.66 28.11
CA SER A 254 -20.57 21.26 27.77
C SER A 254 -21.79 20.37 27.47
N GLU A 255 -23.00 20.71 27.97
CA GLU A 255 -24.22 19.94 27.70
C GLU A 255 -24.71 20.05 26.25
N TYR A 256 -24.17 21.00 25.48
CA TYR A 256 -24.52 21.20 24.08
C TYR A 256 -23.70 20.32 23.13
N TYR A 257 -22.66 19.66 23.63
CA TYR A 257 -21.70 18.87 22.84
C TYR A 257 -21.68 17.40 23.26
N GLY A 258 -21.12 16.52 22.39
CA GLY A 258 -20.98 15.08 22.69
C GLY A 258 -22.26 14.26 22.50
N GLY A 259 -23.27 14.80 21.79
CA GLY A 259 -24.50 14.05 21.43
C GLY A 259 -24.38 13.28 20.12
N ASP A 260 -25.54 12.97 19.50
CA ASP A 260 -25.63 12.11 18.31
C ASP A 260 -25.64 12.90 16.99
N ILE A 261 -25.70 14.24 17.03
CA ILE A 261 -25.79 15.08 15.83
C ILE A 261 -24.38 15.44 15.35
N PRO A 262 -23.92 14.95 14.18
CA PRO A 262 -22.63 15.33 13.61
C PRO A 262 -22.52 16.85 13.43
N PHE A 263 -21.42 17.44 13.91
CA PHE A 263 -21.17 18.89 13.85
C PHE A 263 -19.89 19.21 13.08
N LEU A 264 -20.07 19.73 11.87
CA LEU A 264 -19.00 19.98 10.92
C LEU A 264 -18.24 21.28 11.24
N SER A 265 -16.93 21.19 11.28
CA SER A 265 -15.98 22.29 11.39
C SER A 265 -15.22 22.51 10.08
N ILE A 266 -14.47 23.61 9.97
CA ILE A 266 -13.60 23.87 8.80
C ILE A 266 -12.50 22.80 8.68
N SER A 267 -11.94 22.33 9.81
CA SER A 267 -10.93 21.25 9.81
C SER A 267 -11.46 19.97 9.20
N ASP A 268 -12.72 19.62 9.45
CA ASP A 268 -13.33 18.44 8.82
C ASP A 268 -13.43 18.58 7.30
N ILE A 269 -13.82 19.76 6.78
CA ILE A 269 -13.88 20.01 5.33
C ILE A 269 -12.49 19.92 4.71
N THR A 270 -11.47 20.47 5.35
CA THR A 270 -10.10 20.49 4.83
C THR A 270 -9.44 19.11 4.84
N SER A 271 -9.82 18.25 5.78
CA SER A 271 -9.34 16.87 5.88
C SER A 271 -10.10 15.88 4.99
N THR A 272 -11.24 16.30 4.42
CA THR A 272 -12.10 15.44 3.58
C THR A 272 -11.79 15.68 2.10
N ASN A 273 -11.80 14.62 1.29
CA ASN A 273 -11.60 14.74 -0.16
C ASN A 273 -12.83 15.32 -0.87
N LYS A 274 -13.97 14.63 -0.84
CA LYS A 274 -15.21 15.03 -1.53
C LYS A 274 -16.43 14.82 -0.65
N TYR A 275 -16.56 13.64 -0.04
CA TYR A 275 -17.74 13.27 0.74
C TYR A 275 -17.48 13.34 2.24
N ILE A 276 -18.33 14.06 2.95
CA ILE A 276 -18.29 14.21 4.39
C ILE A 276 -19.16 13.10 5.01
N SER A 277 -18.51 12.05 5.51
CA SER A 277 -19.19 10.89 6.10
C SER A 277 -19.05 10.83 7.63
N ARG A 278 -18.24 11.68 8.23
CA ARG A 278 -18.01 11.80 9.68
C ARG A 278 -17.55 13.21 10.03
N THR A 279 -17.71 13.57 11.29
CA THR A 279 -17.19 14.81 11.88
C THR A 279 -16.40 14.49 13.14
N GLU A 280 -15.44 15.34 13.50
CA GLU A 280 -14.69 15.19 14.75
C GLU A 280 -15.59 15.47 15.98
N LYS A 281 -16.49 16.45 15.86
CA LYS A 281 -17.37 16.89 16.94
C LYS A 281 -18.82 16.52 16.68
N THR A 282 -19.57 16.40 17.76
CA THR A 282 -21.03 16.22 17.73
C THR A 282 -21.71 17.22 18.68
N ILE A 283 -22.98 17.50 18.43
CA ILE A 283 -23.82 18.32 19.33
C ILE A 283 -25.04 17.54 19.80
N THR A 284 -25.62 17.97 20.90
CA THR A 284 -26.86 17.39 21.45
C THR A 284 -28.08 18.06 20.83
N GLU A 285 -29.25 17.43 20.95
CA GLU A 285 -30.56 18.04 20.65
C GLU A 285 -30.77 19.36 21.41
N LYS A 286 -30.29 19.43 22.68
CA LYS A 286 -30.36 20.64 23.51
C LYS A 286 -29.49 21.76 22.88
N GLY A 287 -28.29 21.44 22.44
CA GLY A 287 -27.40 22.37 21.73
C GLY A 287 -28.02 22.86 20.44
N LEU A 288 -28.63 21.95 19.65
CA LEU A 288 -29.32 22.32 18.41
C LEU A 288 -30.47 23.30 18.66
N ARG A 289 -31.35 23.01 19.64
CA ARG A 289 -32.55 23.83 19.95
C ARG A 289 -32.22 25.19 20.56
N ASN A 290 -31.12 25.28 21.33
CA ASN A 290 -30.74 26.50 22.05
C ASN A 290 -29.70 27.35 21.30
N SER A 291 -29.58 27.14 19.98
CA SER A 291 -28.64 27.90 19.13
C SER A 291 -29.22 28.19 17.74
N SER A 292 -28.46 28.91 16.93
CA SER A 292 -28.76 29.10 15.50
C SER A 292 -28.37 27.89 14.63
N ALA A 293 -27.87 26.81 15.22
CA ALA A 293 -27.50 25.61 14.51
C ALA A 293 -28.72 24.98 13.82
N ARG A 294 -28.50 24.35 12.70
CA ARG A 294 -29.54 23.67 11.90
C ARG A 294 -29.01 22.40 11.28
N ILE A 295 -29.89 21.49 10.97
CA ILE A 295 -29.53 20.26 10.28
C ILE A 295 -29.59 20.46 8.76
N PHE A 296 -28.55 20.03 8.08
CA PHE A 296 -28.48 19.96 6.63
C PHE A 296 -28.67 18.52 6.18
N PRO A 297 -29.51 18.29 5.15
CA PRO A 297 -29.74 16.94 4.63
C PRO A 297 -28.52 16.44 3.84
N ILE A 298 -28.50 15.13 3.58
CA ILE A 298 -27.56 14.50 2.64
C ILE A 298 -27.60 15.21 1.28
N LYS A 299 -26.49 15.18 0.53
CA LYS A 299 -26.28 15.87 -0.75
C LYS A 299 -26.25 17.41 -0.65
N THR A 300 -26.25 18.00 0.54
CA THR A 300 -25.94 19.42 0.71
C THR A 300 -24.43 19.63 0.52
N ILE A 301 -24.04 20.63 -0.27
CA ILE A 301 -22.64 21.03 -0.40
C ILE A 301 -22.32 21.96 0.78
N MET A 302 -21.35 21.59 1.58
CA MET A 302 -20.85 22.33 2.73
C MET A 302 -19.68 23.20 2.27
N TYR A 303 -19.86 24.52 2.28
CA TYR A 303 -18.95 25.48 1.65
C TYR A 303 -18.32 26.41 2.71
N ALA A 304 -16.99 26.46 2.76
CA ALA A 304 -16.26 27.25 3.74
C ALA A 304 -16.24 28.74 3.36
N MET A 305 -16.76 29.57 4.26
CA MET A 305 -16.79 31.05 4.12
C MET A 305 -15.65 31.76 4.87
N TYR A 306 -14.92 31.03 5.75
CA TYR A 306 -13.85 31.55 6.61
C TYR A 306 -12.64 30.62 6.54
N ALA A 307 -11.46 31.14 6.79
CA ALA A 307 -10.19 30.45 6.82
C ALA A 307 -9.83 29.76 5.48
N SER A 308 -10.44 28.64 5.13
CA SER A 308 -10.23 27.91 3.88
C SER A 308 -11.28 28.30 2.83
N LEU A 309 -11.26 29.56 2.40
CA LEU A 309 -12.26 30.15 1.53
C LEU A 309 -12.49 29.33 0.26
N GLY A 310 -13.76 29.05 -0.06
CA GLY A 310 -14.14 28.32 -1.26
C GLY A 310 -14.03 26.81 -1.17
N LYS A 311 -13.34 26.28 -0.15
CA LYS A 311 -13.26 24.83 0.07
C LYS A 311 -14.64 24.25 0.32
N CYS A 312 -14.95 23.12 -0.33
CA CYS A 312 -16.27 22.52 -0.17
C CYS A 312 -16.22 20.97 -0.12
N GLY A 313 -17.31 20.39 0.40
CA GLY A 313 -17.52 18.94 0.42
C GLY A 313 -19.00 18.62 0.37
N ILE A 314 -19.38 17.42 -0.09
CA ILE A 314 -20.77 16.96 -0.17
C ILE A 314 -21.11 16.18 1.10
N ALA A 315 -22.17 16.58 1.81
CA ALA A 315 -22.67 15.87 2.97
C ALA A 315 -23.22 14.47 2.57
N ASN A 316 -22.58 13.42 3.04
CA ASN A 316 -23.01 12.03 2.86
C ASN A 316 -23.85 11.51 4.05
N ILE A 317 -23.91 12.31 5.11
CA ILE A 317 -24.74 12.11 6.29
C ILE A 317 -25.52 13.39 6.56
N SER A 318 -26.64 13.30 7.30
CA SER A 318 -27.30 14.45 7.85
C SER A 318 -26.44 15.06 8.95
N LEU A 319 -26.15 16.36 8.90
CA LEU A 319 -25.21 17.01 9.82
C LEU A 319 -25.59 18.46 10.12
N SER A 320 -25.07 19.00 11.20
CA SER A 320 -25.03 20.44 11.50
C SER A 320 -23.64 20.99 11.25
N CYS A 321 -23.49 22.30 11.17
CA CYS A 321 -22.18 22.93 10.97
C CYS A 321 -22.06 24.28 11.69
N SER A 322 -20.83 24.75 11.85
CA SER A 322 -20.53 26.06 12.41
C SER A 322 -20.99 27.20 11.48
N GLN A 323 -21.09 28.42 12.00
CA GLN A 323 -21.44 29.61 11.24
C GLN A 323 -20.39 29.97 10.15
N ALA A 324 -19.20 29.38 10.22
CA ALA A 324 -18.14 29.55 9.22
C ALA A 324 -18.40 28.79 7.92
N ILE A 325 -19.47 27.97 7.90
CA ILE A 325 -19.82 27.07 6.79
C ILE A 325 -21.21 27.43 6.28
N LEU A 326 -21.34 27.53 4.96
CA LEU A 326 -22.60 27.72 4.24
C LEU A 326 -23.04 26.36 3.69
N GLY A 327 -24.23 25.92 4.07
CA GLY A 327 -24.87 24.77 3.44
C GLY A 327 -25.59 25.20 2.17
N ILE A 328 -25.17 24.68 1.04
CA ILE A 328 -25.71 24.91 -0.30
C ILE A 328 -26.47 23.65 -0.70
N THR A 329 -27.79 23.72 -0.68
CA THR A 329 -28.68 22.61 -1.04
C THR A 329 -29.13 22.80 -2.49
N PRO A 330 -28.62 22.02 -3.46
CA PRO A 330 -28.92 22.17 -4.87
C PRO A 330 -30.43 21.98 -5.15
N SER A 331 -30.97 22.75 -6.08
CA SER A 331 -32.32 22.55 -6.64
C SER A 331 -32.35 21.34 -7.57
N LYS A 332 -33.55 20.93 -8.00
CA LYS A 332 -33.71 19.80 -8.94
C LYS A 332 -33.09 20.05 -10.33
N ASN A 333 -32.76 21.31 -10.65
CA ASN A 333 -32.29 21.73 -11.97
C ASN A 333 -30.76 21.73 -12.09
N ILE A 334 -30.05 21.36 -11.05
CA ILE A 334 -28.59 21.28 -11.04
C ILE A 334 -28.14 19.98 -10.40
N ASP A 335 -27.26 19.26 -11.07
CA ASP A 335 -26.64 18.08 -10.51
C ASP A 335 -25.69 18.44 -9.36
N THR A 336 -25.80 17.75 -8.22
CA THR A 336 -25.03 18.04 -7.01
C THR A 336 -23.53 17.84 -7.21
N GLU A 337 -23.15 16.79 -7.91
CA GLU A 337 -21.75 16.45 -8.17
C GLU A 337 -21.12 17.45 -9.14
N TYR A 338 -21.87 17.82 -10.18
CA TYR A 338 -21.44 18.85 -11.12
C TYR A 338 -21.24 20.19 -10.41
N LEU A 339 -22.19 20.60 -9.56
CA LEU A 339 -22.07 21.83 -8.76
C LEU A 339 -20.87 21.79 -7.83
N TYR A 340 -20.59 20.65 -7.19
CA TYR A 340 -19.39 20.47 -6.39
C TYR A 340 -18.12 20.70 -7.21
N TYR A 341 -18.03 20.13 -8.41
CA TYR A 341 -16.83 20.28 -9.24
C TYR A 341 -16.64 21.71 -9.74
N ILE A 342 -17.72 22.41 -10.11
CA ILE A 342 -17.59 23.79 -10.56
C ILE A 342 -17.18 24.72 -9.39
N LEU A 343 -17.73 24.53 -8.19
CA LEU A 343 -17.35 25.26 -7.00
C LEU A 343 -15.88 24.98 -6.61
N SER A 344 -15.46 23.72 -6.71
CA SER A 344 -14.05 23.35 -6.48
C SER A 344 -13.12 23.92 -7.55
N TYR A 345 -13.57 24.07 -8.80
CA TYR A 345 -12.78 24.65 -9.88
C TYR A 345 -12.53 26.14 -9.68
N ILE A 346 -13.53 26.87 -9.20
CA ILE A 346 -13.44 28.33 -8.97
C ILE A 346 -12.86 28.69 -7.59
N GLU A 347 -12.43 27.71 -6.78
CA GLU A 347 -11.93 27.94 -5.41
C GLU A 347 -10.83 29.00 -5.36
N GLU A 348 -9.83 28.93 -6.26
CA GLU A 348 -8.71 29.88 -6.30
C GLU A 348 -9.19 31.31 -6.67
N THR A 349 -10.08 31.41 -7.64
CA THR A 349 -10.67 32.71 -8.01
C THR A 349 -11.44 33.34 -6.84
N VAL A 350 -12.18 32.53 -6.09
CA VAL A 350 -12.93 32.99 -4.91
C VAL A 350 -11.99 33.45 -3.79
N LYS A 351 -10.84 32.80 -3.61
CA LYS A 351 -9.80 33.20 -2.66
C LYS A 351 -9.24 34.60 -2.99
N GLU A 352 -9.00 34.87 -4.27
CA GLU A 352 -8.52 36.20 -4.73
C GLU A 352 -9.52 37.30 -4.41
N PHE A 353 -10.83 37.08 -4.59
CA PHE A 353 -11.87 38.04 -4.20
C PHE A 353 -11.90 38.30 -2.69
N GLY A 354 -11.65 37.26 -1.86
CA GLY A 354 -11.60 37.41 -0.41
C GLY A 354 -10.36 38.14 0.12
N GLN A 355 -9.28 38.24 -0.67
CA GLN A 355 -8.01 38.89 -0.27
C GLN A 355 -7.92 40.36 -0.65
N THR A 356 -8.70 40.83 -1.60
CA THR A 356 -8.66 42.21 -2.11
C THR A 356 -9.48 43.22 -1.28
N GLY A 357 -10.23 42.78 -0.28
CA GLY A 357 -11.02 43.59 0.63
C GLY A 357 -10.45 43.64 2.05
N THR A 358 -10.90 44.61 2.85
CA THR A 358 -10.59 44.75 4.29
C THR A 358 -11.09 43.59 5.16
N GLN A 359 -11.82 42.63 4.59
CA GLN A 359 -12.33 41.42 5.25
C GLN A 359 -11.89 40.18 4.50
N THR A 360 -11.14 39.33 5.17
CA THR A 360 -10.67 37.98 4.69
C THR A 360 -11.77 36.91 4.70
N ASN A 361 -13.05 37.29 4.61
CA ASN A 361 -14.19 36.39 4.77
C ASN A 361 -15.21 36.58 3.64
N LEU A 362 -15.85 35.48 3.21
CA LEU A 362 -16.96 35.53 2.27
C LEU A 362 -18.28 35.82 2.99
N SER A 363 -19.13 36.65 2.40
CA SER A 363 -20.51 36.78 2.84
C SER A 363 -21.43 35.82 2.09
N LYS A 364 -22.56 35.43 2.71
CA LYS A 364 -23.58 34.64 2.03
C LYS A 364 -24.05 35.29 0.73
N GLN A 365 -24.22 36.62 0.71
CA GLN A 365 -24.66 37.36 -0.46
C GLN A 365 -23.66 37.24 -1.61
N LEU A 366 -22.36 37.36 -1.31
CA LEU A 366 -21.31 37.24 -2.33
C LEU A 366 -21.30 35.84 -2.95
N VAL A 367 -21.53 34.78 -2.14
CA VAL A 367 -21.65 33.40 -2.65
C VAL A 367 -22.92 33.20 -3.49
N GLN A 368 -24.04 33.84 -3.11
CA GLN A 368 -25.28 33.81 -3.90
C GLN A 368 -25.14 34.50 -5.26
N ASP A 369 -24.36 35.58 -5.31
CA ASP A 369 -24.14 36.37 -6.53
C ASP A 369 -23.06 35.81 -7.45
N LEU A 370 -22.40 34.68 -7.09
CA LEU A 370 -21.46 34.00 -7.98
C LEU A 370 -22.15 33.59 -9.26
N GLU A 371 -21.66 34.09 -10.38
CA GLU A 371 -22.13 33.74 -11.72
C GLU A 371 -21.41 32.48 -12.22
N LEU A 372 -22.19 31.46 -12.57
CA LEU A 372 -21.69 30.18 -13.08
C LEU A 372 -22.14 29.99 -14.52
N TYR A 373 -21.20 29.75 -15.42
CA TYR A 373 -21.45 29.37 -16.80
C TYR A 373 -21.59 27.84 -16.86
N LEU A 374 -22.78 27.34 -17.21
CA LEU A 374 -23.11 25.91 -17.08
C LEU A 374 -24.09 25.41 -18.17
N PRO A 375 -24.07 24.10 -18.51
CA PRO A 375 -24.98 23.51 -19.44
C PRO A 375 -26.42 23.55 -18.92
N THR A 376 -27.35 23.81 -19.81
CA THR A 376 -28.79 23.78 -19.53
C THR A 376 -29.32 22.34 -19.42
N ASP A 377 -28.70 21.38 -20.13
CA ASP A 377 -29.07 19.98 -20.07
C ASP A 377 -28.48 19.29 -18.83
N ALA A 378 -29.34 18.81 -17.93
CA ALA A 378 -28.96 18.06 -16.76
C ALA A 378 -28.18 16.77 -17.06
N LYS A 379 -28.40 16.17 -18.24
CA LYS A 379 -27.64 14.98 -18.67
C LYS A 379 -26.18 15.31 -18.98
N GLU A 380 -25.90 16.50 -19.55
CA GLU A 380 -24.54 16.95 -19.77
C GLU A 380 -23.84 17.23 -18.43
N GLN A 381 -24.53 17.90 -17.48
CA GLN A 381 -23.99 18.10 -16.14
C GLN A 381 -23.60 16.77 -15.51
N GLN A 382 -24.50 15.78 -15.54
CA GLN A 382 -24.26 14.45 -14.98
C GLN A 382 -23.11 13.71 -15.71
N ALA A 383 -23.03 13.80 -17.03
CA ALA A 383 -21.96 13.17 -17.79
C ALA A 383 -20.58 13.76 -17.45
N ILE A 384 -20.48 15.10 -17.33
CA ILE A 384 -19.25 15.77 -16.89
C ILE A 384 -18.89 15.36 -15.47
N ALA A 385 -19.87 15.37 -14.54
CA ALA A 385 -19.66 14.97 -13.16
C ALA A 385 -19.18 13.51 -13.05
N THR A 386 -19.74 12.60 -13.83
CA THR A 386 -19.34 11.19 -13.87
C THR A 386 -17.88 11.04 -14.29
N ILE A 387 -17.44 11.70 -15.38
CA ILE A 387 -16.05 11.66 -15.85
C ILE A 387 -15.09 12.12 -14.75
N LEU A 388 -15.40 13.24 -14.08
CA LEU A 388 -14.55 13.79 -13.03
C LEU A 388 -14.56 12.91 -11.77
N SER A 389 -15.69 12.30 -11.45
CA SER A 389 -15.84 11.37 -10.32
C SER A 389 -15.07 10.06 -10.54
N ASP A 390 -15.07 9.53 -11.77
CA ASP A 390 -14.27 8.36 -12.14
C ASP A 390 -12.76 8.66 -12.03
N MET A 391 -12.33 9.88 -12.40
CA MET A 391 -10.94 10.30 -12.21
C MET A 391 -10.58 10.40 -10.72
N ASP A 392 -11.47 10.91 -9.87
CA ASP A 392 -11.27 10.95 -8.41
C ASP A 392 -11.14 9.55 -7.83
N LYS A 393 -12.01 8.63 -8.25
CA LYS A 393 -11.96 7.23 -7.84
C LYS A 393 -10.63 6.58 -8.24
N GLU A 394 -10.19 6.77 -9.50
CA GLU A 394 -8.89 6.22 -9.95
C GLU A 394 -7.73 6.76 -9.11
N ILE A 395 -7.73 8.06 -8.77
CA ILE A 395 -6.70 8.67 -7.92
C ILE A 395 -6.75 8.06 -6.51
N ALA A 396 -7.94 7.97 -5.92
CA ALA A 396 -8.12 7.39 -4.58
C ALA A 396 -7.66 5.92 -4.53
N ASP A 397 -7.99 5.11 -5.52
CA ASP A 397 -7.55 3.71 -5.62
C ASP A 397 -6.02 3.59 -5.69
N LEU A 398 -5.35 4.49 -6.44
CA LEU A 398 -3.90 4.56 -6.51
C LEU A 398 -3.28 4.99 -5.17
N GLU A 399 -3.90 5.93 -4.45
CA GLU A 399 -3.47 6.38 -3.11
C GLU A 399 -3.56 5.25 -2.09
N VAL A 400 -4.68 4.54 -2.04
CA VAL A 400 -4.87 3.35 -1.17
C VAL A 400 -3.81 2.29 -1.48
N ARG A 401 -3.54 2.04 -2.77
CA ARG A 401 -2.51 1.09 -3.19
C ARG A 401 -1.12 1.53 -2.75
N ARG A 402 -0.76 2.80 -2.92
CA ARG A 402 0.50 3.38 -2.46
C ARG A 402 0.67 3.21 -0.95
N ASP A 403 -0.35 3.54 -0.17
CA ASP A 403 -0.30 3.49 1.29
C ASP A 403 -0.21 2.04 1.80
N LYS A 404 -0.85 1.09 1.11
CA LYS A 404 -0.64 -0.35 1.34
C LYS A 404 0.83 -0.75 1.16
N TYR A 405 1.50 -0.28 0.11
CA TYR A 405 2.93 -0.59 -0.08
C TYR A 405 3.83 0.08 0.96
N LYS A 406 3.47 1.27 1.47
CA LYS A 406 4.17 1.89 2.61
C LYS A 406 4.08 1.01 3.87
N LEU A 407 2.91 0.46 4.16
CA LEU A 407 2.72 -0.48 5.28
C LEU A 407 3.50 -1.79 5.06
N ILE A 408 3.49 -2.34 3.85
CA ILE A 408 4.28 -3.53 3.50
C ILE A 408 5.76 -3.24 3.73
N LYS A 409 6.29 -2.11 3.25
CA LYS A 409 7.68 -1.70 3.48
C LYS A 409 8.02 -1.66 4.97
N SER A 410 7.15 -1.04 5.78
CA SER A 410 7.34 -0.98 7.24
C SER A 410 7.43 -2.37 7.87
N GLY A 411 6.53 -3.29 7.48
CA GLY A 411 6.57 -4.69 7.92
C GLY A 411 7.81 -5.44 7.45
N MET A 412 8.25 -5.21 6.20
CA MET A 412 9.49 -5.78 5.66
C MET A 412 10.70 -5.28 6.45
N MET A 413 10.82 -3.97 6.69
CA MET A 413 11.91 -3.41 7.50
C MET A 413 11.94 -4.04 8.89
N GLN A 414 10.78 -4.19 9.55
CA GLN A 414 10.70 -4.80 10.86
C GLN A 414 11.19 -6.25 10.86
N LYS A 415 10.84 -7.05 9.85
CA LYS A 415 11.15 -8.49 9.83
C LYS A 415 12.52 -8.80 9.24
N LEU A 416 12.93 -8.10 8.20
CA LEU A 416 14.18 -8.37 7.51
C LEU A 416 15.40 -7.80 8.27
N LEU A 417 15.29 -6.57 8.79
CA LEU A 417 16.39 -5.92 9.49
C LEU A 417 16.58 -6.44 10.93
N THR A 418 15.65 -7.24 11.44
CA THR A 418 15.77 -7.94 12.73
C THR A 418 16.14 -9.41 12.59
N GLY A 419 16.25 -9.91 11.35
CA GLY A 419 16.53 -11.33 11.08
C GLY A 419 15.37 -12.28 11.37
N GLN A 420 14.13 -11.75 11.64
CA GLN A 420 12.95 -12.61 11.80
C GLN A 420 12.59 -13.34 10.50
N ILE A 421 12.89 -12.73 9.36
CA ILE A 421 12.85 -13.37 8.04
C ILE A 421 14.23 -13.21 7.43
N ARG A 422 14.80 -14.32 6.97
CA ARG A 422 16.12 -14.39 6.35
C ARG A 422 16.02 -14.39 4.82
N LEU A 423 16.85 -13.58 4.18
CA LEU A 423 17.00 -13.58 2.71
C LEU A 423 18.36 -14.18 2.30
N VAL A 424 18.68 -15.32 2.87
CA VAL A 424 19.86 -16.13 2.53
C VAL A 424 19.42 -17.32 1.67
N LYS A 425 20.28 -17.73 0.72
CA LYS A 425 20.08 -19.05 0.11
C LYS A 425 20.27 -20.08 1.24
N PRO A 426 19.37 -21.06 1.38
CA PRO A 426 19.61 -22.15 2.32
C PRO A 426 21.01 -22.72 2.02
N LEU A 427 21.91 -22.73 3.02
CA LEU A 427 23.13 -23.52 2.94
C LEU A 427 22.66 -24.95 2.69
N ALA A 428 23.08 -25.55 1.56
CA ALA A 428 22.84 -26.97 1.35
C ALA A 428 23.42 -27.68 2.58
N PRO A 429 22.62 -28.48 3.30
CA PRO A 429 23.16 -29.22 4.43
C PRO A 429 24.31 -30.08 3.91
N ILE A 430 25.45 -30.05 4.60
CA ILE A 430 26.55 -31.01 4.38
C ILE A 430 25.96 -32.36 4.78
N ILE A 431 25.54 -33.13 3.79
CA ILE A 431 24.98 -34.47 3.98
C ILE A 431 26.15 -35.43 4.17
N PRO A 432 26.27 -36.15 5.30
CA PRO A 432 27.02 -37.38 5.33
C PRO A 432 26.28 -38.39 4.40
N LEU A 433 27.01 -39.02 3.50
CA LEU A 433 26.48 -40.07 2.63
C LEU A 433 26.02 -41.25 3.49
N GLU A 434 24.72 -41.36 3.78
CA GLU A 434 24.10 -42.61 4.23
C GLU A 434 22.65 -42.68 3.68
N THR A 435 22.43 -43.65 2.81
CA THR A 435 21.22 -44.38 2.37
C THR A 435 19.94 -43.62 1.98
N PRO A 436 19.25 -44.04 0.91
CA PRO A 436 18.10 -43.34 0.36
C PRO A 436 16.81 -43.68 1.12
N ASP A 437 16.52 -42.96 2.18
CA ASP A 437 15.16 -42.90 2.70
C ASP A 437 14.46 -41.64 2.13
N ALA A 438 13.23 -41.84 1.68
CA ALA A 438 12.41 -40.85 1.04
C ALA A 438 12.36 -39.56 1.89
N GLN A 439 13.02 -38.49 1.42
CA GLN A 439 13.06 -37.18 2.09
C GLN A 439 11.65 -36.67 2.33
N ILE A 440 11.23 -36.64 3.58
CA ILE A 440 10.04 -35.91 4.03
C ILE A 440 10.40 -34.42 4.00
N ARG A 441 9.88 -33.69 3.00
CA ARG A 441 10.01 -32.26 2.89
C ARG A 441 9.17 -31.59 3.98
N GLU A 442 9.76 -30.73 4.80
CA GLU A 442 8.98 -29.91 5.75
C GLU A 442 8.13 -28.90 4.98
N ILE A 443 6.81 -29.09 5.00
CA ILE A 443 5.83 -28.22 4.39
C ILE A 443 5.28 -27.28 5.47
N PRO A 444 5.17 -25.95 5.20
CA PRO A 444 4.68 -25.00 6.20
C PRO A 444 3.36 -25.43 6.84
N LEU A 445 3.24 -25.23 8.15
CA LEU A 445 2.06 -25.63 8.95
C LEU A 445 0.74 -25.07 8.39
N GLN A 446 0.80 -23.94 7.74
CA GLN A 446 -0.33 -23.21 7.17
C GLN A 446 -1.03 -23.93 6.00
N THR A 447 -0.34 -24.82 5.28
CA THR A 447 -0.91 -25.52 4.13
C THR A 447 -2.10 -26.39 4.50
N HIS A 448 -2.03 -27.13 5.63
CA HIS A 448 -3.13 -27.99 6.06
C HIS A 448 -4.34 -27.20 6.58
N VAL A 449 -4.15 -25.97 7.07
CA VAL A 449 -5.24 -25.08 7.50
C VAL A 449 -6.06 -24.63 6.29
N VAL A 450 -5.39 -24.14 5.25
CA VAL A 450 -6.07 -23.75 3.99
C VAL A 450 -6.70 -24.97 3.32
N ALA A 451 -6.01 -26.14 3.32
CA ALA A 451 -6.56 -27.38 2.78
C ALA A 451 -7.83 -27.83 3.53
N GLY A 452 -7.86 -27.71 4.85
CA GLY A 452 -9.04 -28.03 5.66
C GLY A 452 -10.21 -27.10 5.41
N HIS A 453 -9.95 -25.82 5.26
CA HIS A 453 -10.95 -24.82 4.88
C HIS A 453 -11.53 -25.12 3.48
N ILE A 454 -10.69 -25.48 2.50
CA ILE A 454 -11.12 -25.94 1.16
C ILE A 454 -12.00 -27.21 1.30
N VAL A 455 -11.60 -28.18 2.12
CA VAL A 455 -12.39 -29.41 2.37
C VAL A 455 -13.76 -29.04 2.93
N ASN A 456 -13.81 -28.19 3.95
CA ASN A 456 -15.05 -27.77 4.59
C ASN A 456 -16.01 -27.07 3.59
N ALA A 457 -15.47 -26.22 2.71
CA ALA A 457 -16.24 -25.49 1.72
C ALA A 457 -16.73 -26.36 0.53
N LEU A 458 -15.97 -27.40 0.15
CA LEU A 458 -16.17 -28.13 -1.12
C LEU A 458 -16.56 -29.61 -0.99
N TYR A 459 -16.61 -30.22 0.22
CA TYR A 459 -16.79 -31.67 0.38
C TYR A 459 -18.09 -32.23 -0.20
N GLN A 460 -19.11 -31.38 -0.41
CA GLN A 460 -20.37 -31.74 -1.08
C GLN A 460 -20.42 -31.35 -2.57
N SER A 461 -19.35 -30.78 -3.13
CA SER A 461 -19.35 -30.34 -4.53
C SER A 461 -19.18 -31.51 -5.50
N SER A 462 -19.68 -31.35 -6.73
CA SER A 462 -19.55 -32.36 -7.78
C SER A 462 -18.09 -32.72 -8.05
N GLY A 463 -17.80 -34.02 -8.20
CA GLY A 463 -16.46 -34.53 -8.49
C GLY A 463 -15.44 -34.36 -7.35
N TRP A 464 -15.91 -34.16 -6.11
CA TRP A 464 -15.05 -33.98 -4.95
C TRP A 464 -14.14 -35.21 -4.69
N GLY A 465 -12.91 -34.94 -4.29
CA GLY A 465 -11.90 -35.97 -3.95
C GLY A 465 -10.49 -35.38 -4.01
N ARG A 466 -9.47 -36.27 -3.90
CA ARG A 466 -8.05 -35.87 -3.85
C ARG A 466 -7.63 -35.00 -5.03
N THR A 467 -8.05 -35.35 -6.25
CA THR A 467 -7.69 -34.61 -7.45
C THR A 467 -8.25 -33.18 -7.41
N LYS A 468 -9.55 -33.00 -7.10
CA LYS A 468 -10.17 -31.68 -7.01
C LYS A 468 -9.57 -30.84 -5.89
N LEU A 469 -9.29 -31.43 -4.71
CA LEU A 469 -8.59 -30.76 -3.61
C LEU A 469 -7.22 -30.22 -4.07
N GLN A 470 -6.45 -31.05 -4.76
CA GLN A 470 -5.11 -30.70 -5.24
C GLN A 470 -5.16 -29.58 -6.31
N LYS A 471 -6.11 -29.63 -7.25
CA LYS A 471 -6.28 -28.56 -8.25
C LYS A 471 -6.71 -27.26 -7.60
N THR A 472 -7.58 -27.33 -6.59
CA THR A 472 -7.97 -26.16 -5.81
C THR A 472 -6.79 -25.57 -5.03
N LEU A 473 -5.97 -26.39 -4.39
CA LEU A 473 -4.75 -25.95 -3.70
C LEU A 473 -3.75 -25.29 -4.65
N HIS A 474 -3.55 -25.85 -5.86
CA HIS A 474 -2.72 -25.23 -6.87
C HIS A 474 -3.23 -23.83 -7.25
N LEU A 475 -4.53 -23.71 -7.57
CA LEU A 475 -5.14 -22.44 -7.93
C LEU A 475 -5.07 -21.43 -6.77
N VAL A 476 -5.39 -21.85 -5.54
CA VAL A 476 -5.34 -20.99 -4.36
C VAL A 476 -3.90 -20.52 -4.07
N GLY A 477 -2.92 -21.44 -4.13
CA GLY A 477 -1.53 -21.09 -3.93
C GLY A 477 -1.04 -20.03 -4.93
N TYR A 478 -1.24 -20.29 -6.21
CA TYR A 478 -0.69 -19.44 -7.28
C TYR A 478 -1.49 -18.14 -7.49
N HIS A 479 -2.83 -18.22 -7.46
CA HIS A 479 -3.66 -17.05 -7.70
C HIS A 479 -3.72 -16.09 -6.50
N CYS A 480 -3.78 -16.64 -5.28
CA CYS A 480 -3.76 -15.84 -4.06
C CYS A 480 -2.34 -15.55 -3.54
N GLN A 481 -1.30 -15.97 -4.28
CA GLN A 481 0.12 -15.76 -3.95
C GLN A 481 0.50 -16.31 -2.56
N LEU A 482 0.00 -17.50 -2.23
CA LEU A 482 0.30 -18.18 -0.97
C LEU A 482 1.41 -19.21 -1.20
N ASP A 483 2.54 -19.02 -0.55
CA ASP A 483 3.63 -20.00 -0.58
C ASP A 483 3.35 -21.13 0.41
N PHE A 484 2.93 -22.26 -0.11
CA PHE A 484 2.74 -23.50 0.63
C PHE A 484 4.01 -24.36 0.71
N GLY A 485 5.15 -23.85 0.29
CA GLY A 485 6.37 -24.66 0.12
C GLY A 485 6.20 -25.75 -0.92
N ASN A 486 5.26 -25.60 -1.84
CA ASN A 486 4.91 -26.57 -2.87
C ASN A 486 5.96 -26.68 -3.97
N ASP A 487 6.00 -27.86 -4.61
CA ASP A 487 6.88 -28.18 -5.73
C ASP A 487 6.11 -28.95 -6.78
N TYR A 488 5.20 -28.23 -7.43
CA TYR A 488 4.34 -28.83 -8.46
C TYR A 488 5.17 -29.29 -9.65
N ILE A 489 4.88 -30.50 -10.08
CA ILE A 489 5.41 -31.09 -11.32
C ILE A 489 4.27 -31.31 -12.30
N ARG A 490 4.62 -31.45 -13.58
CA ARG A 490 3.70 -31.77 -14.65
C ARG A 490 3.30 -33.25 -14.57
N ASN A 491 2.05 -33.53 -14.25
CA ASN A 491 1.50 -34.89 -14.17
C ASN A 491 0.27 -35.01 -15.10
N THR A 492 -0.23 -36.23 -15.29
CA THR A 492 -1.29 -36.58 -16.26
C THR A 492 -2.53 -35.70 -16.15
N ALA A 493 -3.05 -35.48 -14.94
CA ALA A 493 -4.23 -34.67 -14.68
C ALA A 493 -3.93 -33.19 -14.38
N GLY A 494 -2.74 -32.67 -14.73
CA GLY A 494 -2.33 -31.29 -14.47
C GLY A 494 -1.31 -31.17 -13.34
N PRO A 495 -1.08 -29.96 -12.76
CA PRO A 495 -0.11 -29.74 -11.67
C PRO A 495 -0.31 -30.69 -10.50
N ASP A 496 0.77 -31.33 -10.02
CA ASP A 496 0.75 -32.35 -8.96
C ASP A 496 1.92 -32.16 -7.98
N ASP A 497 1.65 -32.15 -6.68
CA ASP A 497 2.64 -32.23 -5.60
C ASP A 497 2.21 -33.30 -4.60
N GLN A 498 2.70 -34.53 -4.84
CA GLN A 498 2.35 -35.66 -4.02
C GLN A 498 2.92 -35.55 -2.59
N ALA A 499 4.07 -34.91 -2.41
CA ALA A 499 4.68 -34.72 -1.09
C ALA A 499 3.81 -33.79 -0.23
N MET A 500 3.34 -32.70 -0.80
CA MET A 500 2.42 -31.75 -0.16
C MET A 500 1.11 -32.46 0.24
N MET A 501 0.52 -33.23 -0.68
CA MET A 501 -0.71 -33.96 -0.40
C MET A 501 -0.54 -35.02 0.71
N ASN A 502 0.59 -35.73 0.75
CA ASN A 502 0.88 -36.71 1.81
C ASN A 502 1.08 -36.00 3.17
N HIS A 503 1.71 -34.86 3.20
CA HIS A 503 1.83 -34.03 4.40
C HIS A 503 0.47 -33.59 4.93
N ILE A 504 -0.40 -33.07 4.05
CA ILE A 504 -1.77 -32.66 4.40
C ILE A 504 -2.54 -33.87 4.98
N ASP A 505 -2.48 -35.02 4.31
CA ASP A 505 -3.13 -36.26 4.78
C ASP A 505 -2.64 -36.69 6.17
N SER A 506 -1.33 -36.57 6.42
CA SER A 506 -0.73 -36.82 7.73
C SER A 506 -1.27 -35.89 8.80
N LYS A 507 -1.36 -34.60 8.52
CA LYS A 507 -1.89 -33.58 9.46
C LYS A 507 -3.38 -33.78 9.72
N PHE A 508 -4.18 -34.09 8.71
CA PHE A 508 -5.59 -34.40 8.86
C PHE A 508 -5.81 -35.62 9.76
N LYS A 509 -4.99 -36.65 9.62
CA LYS A 509 -5.01 -37.85 10.50
C LYS A 509 -4.57 -37.49 11.93
N GLN A 510 -3.50 -36.71 12.08
CA GLN A 510 -2.93 -36.30 13.35
C GLN A 510 -3.93 -35.51 14.20
N TYR A 511 -4.54 -34.49 13.60
CA TYR A 511 -5.45 -33.56 14.28
C TYR A 511 -6.94 -33.96 14.19
N ARG A 512 -7.27 -34.98 13.39
CA ARG A 512 -8.64 -35.48 13.17
C ARG A 512 -9.64 -34.44 12.65
N HIS A 513 -9.18 -33.33 12.03
CA HIS A 513 -10.05 -32.32 11.46
C HIS A 513 -10.82 -32.82 10.23
N VAL A 514 -10.24 -33.73 9.47
CA VAL A 514 -10.80 -34.30 8.24
C VAL A 514 -10.66 -35.81 8.28
N ARG A 515 -11.75 -36.50 7.99
CA ARG A 515 -11.75 -37.98 7.77
C ARG A 515 -11.48 -38.28 6.31
N ILE A 516 -10.50 -39.12 6.03
CA ILE A 516 -10.13 -39.57 4.69
C ILE A 516 -10.68 -40.98 4.47
N GLU A 517 -11.68 -41.10 3.60
CA GLU A 517 -12.22 -42.42 3.20
C GLU A 517 -11.54 -42.85 1.90
N VAL A 518 -11.05 -44.08 1.89
CA VAL A 518 -10.37 -44.66 0.73
C VAL A 518 -11.21 -45.82 0.19
N LYS A 519 -11.69 -45.68 -1.05
CA LYS A 519 -12.44 -46.75 -1.76
C LYS A 519 -11.63 -47.21 -2.95
N LYS A 520 -11.57 -48.55 -3.15
CA LYS A 520 -10.98 -49.17 -4.33
C LYS A 520 -12.11 -49.65 -5.23
N GLU A 521 -12.28 -49.03 -6.38
CA GLU A 521 -13.29 -49.38 -7.38
C GLU A 521 -12.62 -49.53 -8.75
N ASN A 522 -12.85 -50.63 -9.45
CA ASN A 522 -12.32 -50.94 -10.79
C ASN A 522 -10.81 -50.68 -10.94
N GLY A 523 -10.01 -51.12 -9.95
CA GLY A 523 -8.55 -50.94 -9.96
C GLY A 523 -8.05 -49.50 -9.69
N LYS A 524 -8.94 -48.52 -9.49
CA LYS A 524 -8.62 -47.13 -9.14
C LYS A 524 -8.88 -46.87 -7.66
N THR A 525 -7.95 -46.19 -7.00
CA THR A 525 -8.11 -45.75 -5.62
C THR A 525 -8.72 -44.34 -5.60
N ARG A 526 -9.88 -44.21 -4.97
CA ARG A 526 -10.55 -42.92 -4.75
C ARG A 526 -10.40 -42.51 -3.29
N TYR A 527 -10.05 -41.24 -3.08
CA TYR A 527 -9.97 -40.62 -1.76
C TYR A 527 -11.11 -39.60 -1.61
N ASN A 528 -11.87 -39.73 -0.54
CA ASN A 528 -12.91 -38.77 -0.19
C ASN A 528 -12.55 -38.10 1.14
N TYR A 529 -12.55 -36.75 1.16
CA TYR A 529 -12.21 -35.93 2.32
C TYR A 529 -13.49 -35.38 2.91
N ILE A 530 -13.79 -35.72 4.17
CA ILE A 530 -15.01 -35.35 4.86
C ILE A 530 -14.64 -34.58 6.14
N PRO A 531 -15.15 -33.33 6.34
CA PRO A 531 -14.91 -32.61 7.58
C PRO A 531 -15.50 -33.37 8.77
N THR A 532 -14.84 -33.31 9.91
CA THR A 532 -15.32 -33.90 11.19
C THR A 532 -15.89 -32.80 12.08
N ALA A 533 -16.39 -33.18 13.27
CA ALA A 533 -16.81 -32.20 14.28
C ALA A 533 -15.67 -31.30 14.80
N MET A 534 -14.40 -31.65 14.54
CA MET A 534 -13.24 -30.84 14.96
C MET A 534 -12.79 -29.84 13.87
N ILE A 535 -13.53 -29.74 12.78
CA ILE A 535 -13.17 -28.81 11.69
C ILE A 535 -13.21 -27.35 12.14
N ASP A 536 -14.06 -27.01 13.11
CA ASP A 536 -14.20 -25.65 13.64
C ASP A 536 -12.91 -25.15 14.31
N GLU A 537 -12.09 -26.00 14.89
CA GLU A 537 -10.79 -25.63 15.45
C GLU A 537 -9.83 -25.13 14.35
N LEU A 538 -9.89 -25.78 13.19
CA LEU A 538 -9.11 -25.37 12.02
C LEU A 538 -9.64 -24.07 11.40
N GLU A 539 -10.96 -23.91 11.32
CA GLU A 539 -11.60 -22.68 10.85
C GLU A 539 -11.25 -21.48 11.75
N GLN A 540 -11.19 -21.65 13.07
CA GLN A 540 -10.72 -20.59 13.98
C GLN A 540 -9.29 -20.16 13.68
N VAL A 541 -8.41 -21.09 13.32
CA VAL A 541 -7.04 -20.75 12.88
C VAL A 541 -7.07 -20.02 11.55
N TYR A 542 -7.89 -20.47 10.59
CA TYR A 542 -8.06 -19.78 9.30
C TYR A 542 -8.58 -18.33 9.47
N GLU A 543 -9.49 -18.10 10.42
CA GLU A 543 -9.99 -16.77 10.75
C GLU A 543 -8.92 -15.81 11.29
N THR A 544 -7.79 -16.31 11.79
CA THR A 544 -6.66 -15.46 12.20
C THR A 544 -5.87 -14.88 11.03
N TYR A 545 -6.09 -15.38 9.81
CA TYR A 545 -5.41 -14.86 8.62
C TYR A 545 -5.91 -13.45 8.25
N PRO A 546 -5.06 -12.63 7.61
CA PRO A 546 -5.47 -11.30 7.15
C PRO A 546 -6.74 -11.36 6.30
N GLN A 547 -7.66 -10.46 6.53
CA GLN A 547 -8.96 -10.41 5.84
C GLN A 547 -8.80 -10.38 4.30
N THR A 548 -7.77 -9.72 3.79
CA THR A 548 -7.46 -9.68 2.35
C THR A 548 -7.14 -11.06 1.79
N ILE A 549 -6.39 -11.89 2.52
CA ILE A 549 -6.07 -13.26 2.13
C ILE A 549 -7.33 -14.12 2.18
N ARG A 550 -8.09 -14.07 3.28
CA ARG A 550 -9.34 -14.84 3.41
C ARG A 550 -10.31 -14.50 2.29
N HIS A 551 -10.56 -13.21 2.01
CA HIS A 551 -11.44 -12.79 0.92
C HIS A 551 -10.98 -13.29 -0.46
N ALA A 552 -9.69 -13.28 -0.75
CA ALA A 552 -9.16 -13.78 -2.01
C ALA A 552 -9.37 -15.31 -2.14
N VAL A 553 -9.05 -16.06 -1.08
CA VAL A 553 -9.20 -17.51 -1.02
C VAL A 553 -10.69 -17.89 -1.12
N ASP A 554 -11.56 -17.28 -0.33
CA ASP A 554 -12.99 -17.57 -0.30
C ASP A 554 -13.67 -17.23 -1.64
N SER A 555 -13.29 -16.10 -2.26
CA SER A 555 -13.78 -15.73 -3.59
C SER A 555 -13.42 -16.80 -4.63
N LEU A 556 -12.18 -17.26 -4.63
CA LEU A 556 -11.72 -18.29 -5.57
C LEU A 556 -12.38 -19.66 -5.30
N ILE A 557 -12.49 -20.08 -4.03
CA ILE A 557 -13.19 -21.31 -3.64
C ILE A 557 -14.65 -21.29 -4.13
N ASN A 558 -15.35 -20.16 -3.98
CA ASN A 558 -16.73 -20.02 -4.44
C ASN A 558 -16.89 -20.16 -5.96
N LYS A 559 -15.90 -19.74 -6.74
CA LYS A 559 -15.84 -19.95 -8.19
C LYS A 559 -15.59 -21.44 -8.51
N ILE A 560 -14.64 -22.07 -7.85
CA ILE A 560 -14.29 -23.48 -8.04
C ILE A 560 -15.43 -24.43 -7.57
N LYS A 561 -16.22 -24.03 -6.58
CA LYS A 561 -17.38 -24.79 -6.08
C LYS A 561 -18.38 -25.12 -7.18
N LYS A 562 -18.51 -24.25 -8.17
CA LYS A 562 -19.42 -24.39 -9.32
C LYS A 562 -18.89 -25.32 -10.41
N MET A 563 -17.58 -25.64 -10.38
CA MET A 563 -16.92 -26.50 -11.36
C MET A 563 -17.10 -27.98 -11.00
N ASP A 564 -17.24 -28.83 -11.99
CA ASP A 564 -17.04 -30.26 -11.82
C ASP A 564 -15.55 -30.61 -11.83
N LEU A 565 -15.21 -31.89 -11.79
CA LEU A 565 -13.80 -32.33 -11.77
C LEU A 565 -13.09 -32.02 -13.11
N ALA A 566 -13.77 -32.18 -14.24
CA ALA A 566 -13.21 -31.93 -15.57
C ALA A 566 -12.88 -30.44 -15.75
N CYS A 567 -13.82 -29.55 -15.42
CA CYS A 567 -13.61 -28.12 -15.44
C CYS A 567 -12.46 -27.67 -14.51
N ALA A 568 -12.41 -28.18 -13.28
CA ALA A 568 -11.33 -27.86 -12.35
C ALA A 568 -9.96 -28.33 -12.84
N GLU A 569 -9.89 -29.47 -13.54
CA GLU A 569 -8.68 -30.00 -14.17
C GLU A 569 -8.24 -29.13 -15.35
N ILE A 570 -9.17 -28.74 -16.24
CA ILE A 570 -8.88 -27.85 -17.38
C ILE A 570 -8.36 -26.49 -16.86
N VAL A 571 -9.11 -25.85 -15.96
CA VAL A 571 -8.77 -24.53 -15.40
C VAL A 571 -7.40 -24.56 -14.71
N SER A 572 -7.13 -25.58 -13.86
CA SER A 572 -5.83 -25.70 -13.18
C SER A 572 -4.67 -25.90 -14.14
N THR A 573 -4.88 -26.64 -15.24
CA THR A 573 -3.84 -26.86 -16.26
C THR A 573 -3.63 -25.62 -17.13
N LEU A 574 -4.71 -24.97 -17.59
CA LEU A 574 -4.64 -23.69 -18.32
C LEU A 574 -3.93 -22.61 -17.49
N TYR A 575 -4.27 -22.53 -16.21
CA TYR A 575 -3.59 -21.60 -15.30
C TYR A 575 -2.09 -21.86 -15.25
N ALA A 576 -1.67 -23.12 -15.13
CA ALA A 576 -0.26 -23.50 -15.08
C ALA A 576 0.50 -23.17 -16.37
N VAL A 577 -0.04 -23.50 -17.56
CA VAL A 577 0.62 -23.21 -18.83
C VAL A 577 0.68 -21.71 -19.10
N TRP A 578 -0.39 -20.98 -18.79
CA TRP A 578 -0.43 -19.53 -18.91
C TRP A 578 0.59 -18.86 -17.96
N ASN A 579 0.61 -19.28 -16.69
CA ASN A 579 1.58 -18.76 -15.70
C ASN A 579 3.02 -19.07 -16.10
N ASN A 580 3.28 -20.25 -16.66
CA ASN A 580 4.60 -20.63 -17.17
C ASN A 580 5.09 -19.72 -18.30
N ARG A 581 4.21 -19.32 -19.23
CA ARG A 581 4.55 -18.35 -20.29
C ARG A 581 4.88 -16.98 -19.73
N ILE A 582 4.12 -16.51 -18.73
CA ILE A 582 4.41 -15.23 -18.06
C ILE A 582 5.77 -15.28 -17.38
N ILE A 583 6.09 -16.35 -16.66
CA ILE A 583 7.39 -16.53 -15.97
C ILE A 583 8.56 -16.49 -16.97
N LYS A 584 8.38 -17.06 -18.17
CA LYS A 584 9.42 -17.06 -19.22
C LYS A 584 9.43 -15.80 -20.08
N GLY A 585 8.43 -14.92 -19.97
CA GLY A 585 8.28 -13.76 -20.84
C GLY A 585 7.90 -14.13 -22.29
N GLU A 586 7.22 -15.28 -22.47
CA GLU A 586 6.78 -15.78 -23.78
C GLU A 586 5.44 -15.15 -24.21
N PRO A 587 5.16 -15.05 -25.52
CA PRO A 587 3.89 -14.51 -26.03
C PRO A 587 2.69 -15.33 -25.53
N ILE A 588 1.55 -14.66 -25.33
CA ILE A 588 0.31 -15.26 -24.84
C ILE A 588 -0.78 -15.01 -25.89
N SER A 589 -1.30 -16.09 -26.45
CA SER A 589 -2.50 -16.11 -27.29
C SER A 589 -3.33 -17.37 -27.00
N ASP A 590 -4.58 -17.38 -27.40
CA ASP A 590 -5.47 -18.53 -27.19
C ASP A 590 -4.91 -19.78 -27.84
N ASP A 591 -4.43 -19.68 -29.08
CA ASP A 591 -3.85 -20.79 -29.81
C ASP A 591 -2.62 -21.38 -29.10
N LEU A 592 -1.73 -20.51 -28.60
CA LEU A 592 -0.54 -20.93 -27.87
C LEU A 592 -0.87 -21.57 -26.51
N LEU A 593 -1.89 -21.07 -25.82
CA LEU A 593 -2.36 -21.65 -24.56
C LEU A 593 -3.00 -23.04 -24.79
N LEU A 594 -3.75 -23.20 -25.89
CA LEU A 594 -4.31 -24.50 -26.29
C LEU A 594 -3.20 -25.49 -26.67
N GLU A 595 -2.22 -25.04 -27.45
CA GLU A 595 -1.06 -25.86 -27.82
C GLU A 595 -0.33 -26.40 -26.57
N ASP A 596 0.00 -25.52 -25.63
CA ASP A 596 0.66 -25.91 -24.37
C ASP A 596 -0.22 -26.80 -23.49
N PHE A 597 -1.54 -26.54 -23.47
CA PHE A 597 -2.50 -27.38 -22.75
C PHE A 597 -2.49 -28.80 -23.29
N TYR A 598 -2.61 -28.99 -24.61
CA TYR A 598 -2.58 -30.33 -25.22
C TYR A 598 -1.20 -30.98 -25.18
N ALA A 599 -0.15 -30.18 -25.24
CA ALA A 599 1.21 -30.69 -25.03
C ALA A 599 1.46 -31.15 -23.59
N TRP A 600 0.62 -30.81 -22.61
CA TRP A 600 0.80 -31.15 -21.21
C TRP A 600 0.86 -32.66 -20.96
N SER A 601 -0.10 -33.43 -21.45
CA SER A 601 -0.14 -34.88 -21.38
C SER A 601 -1.12 -35.44 -22.42
N LYS A 602 -0.95 -36.76 -22.77
CA LYS A 602 -1.88 -37.44 -23.68
C LYS A 602 -3.34 -37.45 -23.19
N HIS A 603 -3.55 -37.42 -21.87
CA HIS A 603 -4.89 -37.36 -21.27
C HIS A 603 -5.63 -36.04 -21.60
N LYS A 604 -4.91 -34.97 -21.91
CA LYS A 604 -5.54 -33.71 -22.29
C LYS A 604 -6.25 -33.75 -23.65
N LEU A 605 -5.90 -34.72 -24.49
CA LEU A 605 -6.58 -34.98 -25.76
C LEU A 605 -8.02 -35.52 -25.58
N ASP A 606 -8.38 -35.95 -24.37
CA ASP A 606 -9.76 -36.35 -24.05
C ASP A 606 -10.73 -35.18 -23.95
N PHE A 607 -10.23 -33.92 -23.84
CA PHE A 607 -11.02 -32.70 -23.79
C PHE A 607 -11.11 -32.08 -25.19
N SER A 608 -12.32 -31.69 -25.61
CA SER A 608 -12.48 -31.02 -26.90
C SER A 608 -11.97 -29.58 -26.86
N PRO A 609 -11.50 -29.01 -28.00
CA PRO A 609 -11.08 -27.61 -28.08
C PRO A 609 -12.14 -26.63 -27.60
N ASP A 610 -13.42 -26.86 -27.89
CA ASP A 610 -14.52 -26.03 -27.47
C ASP A 610 -14.68 -26.02 -25.93
N GLN A 611 -14.49 -27.16 -25.27
CA GLN A 611 -14.51 -27.25 -23.82
C GLN A 611 -13.34 -26.45 -23.21
N VAL A 612 -12.13 -26.58 -23.75
CA VAL A 612 -10.94 -25.87 -23.24
C VAL A 612 -11.07 -24.37 -23.44
N LEU A 613 -11.58 -23.92 -24.61
CA LEU A 613 -11.86 -22.51 -24.89
C LEU A 613 -12.98 -21.95 -23.99
N CYS A 614 -14.01 -22.74 -23.71
CA CYS A 614 -15.08 -22.36 -22.78
C CYS A 614 -14.49 -22.05 -21.38
N GLU A 615 -13.63 -22.93 -20.86
CA GLU A 615 -12.99 -22.73 -19.56
C GLU A 615 -11.96 -21.59 -19.58
N LEU A 616 -11.25 -21.36 -20.67
CA LEU A 616 -10.36 -20.21 -20.85
C LEU A 616 -11.14 -18.89 -20.79
N ASN A 617 -12.29 -18.83 -21.45
CA ASN A 617 -13.19 -17.68 -21.39
C ASN A 617 -13.81 -17.49 -20.00
N TYR A 618 -14.15 -18.60 -19.31
CA TYR A 618 -14.60 -18.58 -17.93
C TYR A 618 -13.52 -18.00 -17.01
N MET A 619 -12.24 -18.43 -17.15
CA MET A 619 -11.13 -17.87 -16.38
C MET A 619 -11.00 -16.35 -16.55
N ARG A 620 -11.14 -15.85 -17.77
CA ARG A 620 -11.10 -14.41 -18.04
C ARG A 620 -12.28 -13.66 -17.43
N LYS A 621 -13.48 -14.18 -17.59
CA LYS A 621 -14.72 -13.59 -17.05
C LYS A 621 -14.70 -13.51 -15.53
N GLU A 622 -14.20 -14.56 -14.89
CA GLU A 622 -14.12 -14.66 -13.42
C GLU A 622 -12.79 -14.12 -12.86
N GLU A 623 -11.97 -13.51 -13.71
CA GLU A 623 -10.66 -12.93 -13.31
C GLU A 623 -9.71 -13.93 -12.65
N ILE A 624 -9.76 -15.22 -13.07
CA ILE A 624 -8.81 -16.25 -12.64
C ILE A 624 -7.57 -16.18 -13.56
N ILE A 625 -6.87 -15.06 -13.54
CA ILE A 625 -5.77 -14.76 -14.46
C ILE A 625 -4.42 -14.89 -13.77
N PRO A 626 -3.47 -15.67 -14.33
CA PRO A 626 -2.11 -15.76 -13.79
C PRO A 626 -1.35 -14.43 -13.89
N ILE A 627 -0.38 -14.27 -12.98
CA ILE A 627 0.45 -13.06 -12.91
C ILE A 627 1.96 -13.37 -12.93
N GLY A 628 2.35 -14.60 -13.25
CA GLY A 628 3.76 -15.01 -13.23
C GLY A 628 4.30 -15.30 -11.83
N TRP A 629 3.42 -15.56 -10.85
CA TRP A 629 3.85 -15.89 -9.49
C TRP A 629 4.14 -17.39 -9.34
N GLY A 630 5.07 -17.72 -8.43
CA GLY A 630 5.43 -19.09 -8.11
C GLY A 630 6.54 -19.66 -9.01
N LYS A 631 6.75 -20.98 -8.93
CA LYS A 631 7.75 -21.68 -9.70
C LYS A 631 7.21 -22.09 -11.07
N TYR A 632 8.10 -22.14 -12.06
CA TYR A 632 7.81 -22.78 -13.34
C TYR A 632 7.51 -24.27 -13.13
N ILE A 633 6.40 -24.76 -13.71
CA ILE A 633 5.96 -26.16 -13.58
C ILE A 633 6.40 -26.95 -14.80
N ASP A 634 7.36 -27.86 -14.64
CA ASP A 634 7.91 -28.70 -15.71
C ASP A 634 7.77 -30.21 -15.42
N LYS A 635 8.16 -31.03 -16.39
CA LYS A 635 8.38 -32.47 -16.18
C LYS A 635 9.58 -32.64 -15.27
N LYS A 636 9.51 -33.65 -14.41
CA LYS A 636 10.69 -34.14 -13.68
C LYS A 636 11.77 -34.60 -14.64
#